data_5ed770a5daf11726d173cb8adaa57c70
#
_entry.id   5ed770a5daf11726d173cb8adaa57c70
#
_cell.length_a   1.000
_cell.length_b   1.000
_cell.length_c   1.000
_cell.angle_alpha   90.00
_cell.angle_beta   90.00
_cell.angle_gamma   90.00
#
_symmetry.space_group_name_H-M   'P 1'
#
loop_
_entity.id
_entity.type
_entity.pdbx_description
1 polymer ?
#
loop_
_entity_poly.entity_id
_entity_poly.type
_entity_poly.pdbx_seq_one_letter_code
_entity_poly.pdbx_strand_id
1 'polypeptide(L)'
;MCIRDRQHTYIFPVKNNEKIITQTCNKKLYVSPFMEMETAYNFRLAEPKETLSIFIKQTDDQGVLLSACQIGKKEQISTKKLFQNFFKHPMMTIKIIMAIHFEALRLWKKGVKLVKKNSKVKNNLSVEK
;
A
#
# COMPACT_ATOMS: atom_id res chain seq x y z
N MET A 1 -4.57 -5.38 15.57
CA MET A 1 -3.43 -5.96 14.84
C MET A 1 -2.85 -4.87 13.95
N CYS A 2 -1.71 -4.32 14.33
CA CYS A 2 -1.11 -3.20 13.58
C CYS A 2 -0.37 -3.73 12.36
N ILE A 3 -0.67 -3.18 11.18
CA ILE A 3 0.01 -3.47 9.90
C ILE A 3 1.48 -3.03 9.93
N ARG A 4 1.87 -2.23 10.92
CA ARG A 4 3.24 -1.68 11.08
C ARG A 4 4.33 -2.68 11.42
N ASP A 5 3.98 -3.89 11.83
CA ASP A 5 4.93 -4.96 12.18
C ASP A 5 5.41 -5.78 10.97
N ARG A 6 4.92 -5.43 9.77
CA ARG A 6 5.21 -6.17 8.56
C ARG A 6 5.74 -5.24 7.48
N GLN A 7 6.89 -5.60 6.99
CA GLN A 7 7.54 -4.92 5.88
C GLN A 7 7.97 -5.94 4.84
N HIS A 8 7.80 -5.60 3.59
CA HIS A 8 8.37 -6.32 2.48
C HIS A 8 8.86 -5.32 1.46
N THR A 9 10.09 -5.48 1.00
CA THR A 9 10.73 -4.58 0.05
C THR A 9 10.76 -5.26 -1.31
N TYR A 10 10.18 -4.61 -2.31
CA TYR A 10 10.27 -5.00 -3.71
C TYR A 10 11.31 -4.08 -4.38
N ILE A 11 12.29 -4.67 -5.03
CA ILE A 11 13.32 -3.93 -5.77
C ILE A 11 13.11 -4.20 -7.26
N PHE A 12 12.92 -3.13 -8.02
CA PHE A 12 12.74 -3.19 -9.47
C PHE A 12 13.90 -2.51 -10.18
N PRO A 13 14.45 -3.13 -11.24
CA PRO A 13 15.41 -2.45 -12.10
C PRO A 13 14.67 -1.37 -12.91
N VAL A 14 15.19 -0.17 -12.90
CA VAL A 14 14.67 0.96 -13.69
C VAL A 14 15.65 1.29 -14.79
N LYS A 15 15.18 1.33 -16.03
CA LYS A 15 15.98 1.82 -17.15
C LYS A 15 16.02 3.34 -17.14
N ASN A 16 17.20 3.91 -17.30
CA ASN A 16 17.39 5.35 -17.40
C ASN A 16 16.52 5.90 -18.55
N ASN A 17 15.77 6.96 -18.31
CA ASN A 17 14.85 7.69 -19.19
C ASN A 17 13.38 7.25 -19.24
N GLU A 18 12.92 6.35 -18.40
CA GLU A 18 11.50 6.05 -18.32
C GLU A 18 10.77 7.10 -17.45
N LYS A 19 9.91 7.91 -18.06
CA LYS A 19 9.04 8.87 -17.34
C LYS A 19 7.98 8.17 -16.49
N ILE A 20 7.58 6.96 -16.88
CA ILE A 20 6.59 6.13 -16.20
C ILE A 20 7.17 4.73 -16.09
N ILE A 21 7.34 4.28 -14.87
CA ILE A 21 7.83 2.96 -14.53
C ILE A 21 6.62 2.07 -14.30
N THR A 22 6.48 0.99 -15.06
CA THR A 22 5.43 0.01 -14.88
C THR A 22 6.08 -1.33 -14.56
N GLN A 23 5.75 -1.90 -13.40
CA GLN A 23 6.32 -3.15 -12.90
C GLN A 23 5.23 -4.04 -12.31
N THR A 24 5.41 -5.33 -12.48
CA THR A 24 4.50 -6.35 -11.94
C THR A 24 5.29 -7.32 -11.07
N CYS A 25 4.75 -7.67 -9.92
CA CYS A 25 5.33 -8.70 -9.05
C CYS A 25 4.26 -9.49 -8.30
N ASN A 26 4.61 -10.70 -7.90
CA ASN A 26 3.74 -11.51 -7.07
C ASN A 26 3.70 -10.98 -5.62
N LYS A 27 2.51 -11.00 -5.03
CA LYS A 27 2.31 -10.57 -3.66
C LYS A 27 3.05 -11.49 -2.68
N LYS A 28 3.97 -10.92 -1.91
CA LYS A 28 4.69 -11.60 -0.83
C LYS A 28 4.35 -11.03 0.55
N LEU A 29 3.75 -9.84 0.58
CA LEU A 29 3.34 -9.20 1.82
C LEU A 29 1.93 -9.60 2.23
N TYR A 30 1.80 -10.22 3.39
CA TYR A 30 0.49 -10.47 4.00
C TYR A 30 -0.04 -9.18 4.65
N VAL A 31 -1.02 -8.57 4.01
CA VAL A 31 -1.57 -7.25 4.41
C VAL A 31 -2.85 -7.39 5.21
N SER A 32 -3.73 -8.30 4.80
CA SER A 32 -5.06 -8.44 5.37
C SER A 32 -5.44 -9.90 5.55
N PRO A 33 -6.13 -10.27 6.64
CA PRO A 33 -6.70 -11.61 6.80
C PRO A 33 -7.86 -11.91 5.85
N PHE A 34 -8.33 -10.91 5.10
CA PHE A 34 -9.45 -11.04 4.17
C PHE A 34 -9.02 -11.10 2.70
N MET A 35 -7.70 -11.07 2.43
CA MET A 35 -7.16 -11.09 1.07
C MET A 35 -6.19 -12.26 0.91
N GLU A 36 -6.39 -13.04 -0.12
CA GLU A 36 -5.53 -14.16 -0.47
C GLU A 36 -4.12 -13.72 -0.86
N MET A 37 -3.17 -14.67 -0.78
CA MET A 37 -1.77 -14.40 -1.12
C MET A 37 -1.46 -14.61 -2.60
N GLU A 38 -2.25 -15.43 -3.30
CA GLU A 38 -2.07 -15.74 -4.72
C GLU A 38 -2.60 -14.62 -5.61
N THR A 39 -1.95 -13.48 -5.54
CA THR A 39 -2.30 -12.28 -6.29
C THR A 39 -1.05 -11.56 -6.77
N ALA A 40 -1.18 -10.73 -7.81
CA ALA A 40 -0.11 -9.93 -8.35
C ALA A 40 -0.33 -8.43 -8.07
N TYR A 41 0.76 -7.73 -7.84
CA TYR A 41 0.77 -6.27 -7.79
C TYR A 41 1.28 -5.72 -9.12
N ASN A 42 0.56 -4.76 -9.65
CA ASN A 42 0.96 -3.94 -10.79
C ASN A 42 1.22 -2.52 -10.28
N PHE A 43 2.47 -2.10 -10.33
CA PHE A 43 2.90 -0.75 -9.94
C PHE A 43 3.03 0.11 -11.18
N ARG A 44 2.53 1.34 -11.09
CA ARG A 44 2.76 2.38 -12.08
C ARG A 44 3.19 3.64 -11.34
N LEU A 45 4.44 4.02 -11.52
CA LEU A 45 5.07 5.14 -10.83
C LEU A 45 5.49 6.18 -11.86
N ALA A 46 5.10 7.43 -11.66
CA ALA A 46 5.67 8.53 -12.41
C ALA A 46 6.94 9.03 -11.71
N GLU A 47 7.93 9.45 -12.49
CA GLU A 47 9.15 10.03 -11.96
C GLU A 47 8.83 11.18 -11.00
N PRO A 48 9.30 11.15 -9.74
CA PRO A 48 8.99 12.16 -8.75
C PRO A 48 9.75 13.46 -9.04
N LYS A 49 9.05 14.45 -9.59
CA LYS A 49 9.55 15.82 -9.82
C LYS A 49 8.81 16.80 -8.92
N GLU A 50 7.95 17.64 -9.49
CA GLU A 50 7.09 18.55 -8.72
C GLU A 50 5.83 17.83 -8.21
N THR A 51 5.45 16.73 -8.86
CA THR A 51 4.33 15.87 -8.46
C THR A 51 4.79 14.42 -8.33
N LEU A 52 4.29 13.75 -7.32
CA LEU A 52 4.42 12.31 -7.13
C LEU A 52 3.11 11.65 -7.53
N SER A 53 3.16 10.63 -8.37
CA SER A 53 2.00 9.81 -8.71
C SER A 53 2.40 8.33 -8.64
N ILE A 54 1.77 7.63 -7.71
CA ILE A 54 1.95 6.20 -7.50
C ILE A 54 0.58 5.54 -7.67
N PHE A 55 0.51 4.56 -8.54
CA PHE A 55 -0.68 3.77 -8.77
C PHE A 55 -0.36 2.29 -8.56
N ILE A 56 -1.16 1.60 -7.76
CA ILE A 56 -1.00 0.19 -7.43
C ILE A 56 -2.31 -0.52 -7.71
N LYS A 57 -2.26 -1.55 -8.55
CA LYS A 57 -3.36 -2.51 -8.73
C LYS A 57 -2.98 -3.84 -8.13
N GLN A 58 -3.89 -4.47 -7.44
CA GLN A 58 -3.80 -5.87 -7.06
C GLN A 58 -4.81 -6.66 -7.88
N THR A 59 -4.33 -7.71 -8.53
CA THR A 59 -5.12 -8.57 -9.40
C THR A 59 -5.00 -10.03 -8.99
N ASP A 60 -6.05 -10.80 -9.21
CA ASP A 60 -6.08 -12.25 -9.16
C ASP A 60 -6.54 -12.81 -10.50
N ASP A 61 -6.86 -14.10 -10.55
CA ASP A 61 -7.35 -14.79 -11.74
C ASP A 61 -8.75 -14.33 -12.17
N GLN A 62 -9.50 -13.68 -11.27
CA GLN A 62 -10.86 -13.19 -11.53
C GLN A 62 -10.86 -11.71 -11.94
N GLY A 63 -9.76 -10.99 -11.77
CA GLY A 63 -9.62 -9.60 -12.19
C GLY A 63 -9.00 -8.68 -11.16
N VAL A 64 -9.48 -7.44 -11.10
CA VAL A 64 -8.93 -6.40 -10.21
C VAL A 64 -9.59 -6.48 -8.83
N LEU A 65 -8.81 -6.82 -7.80
CA LEU A 65 -9.25 -6.86 -6.42
C LEU A 65 -9.19 -5.49 -5.74
N LEU A 66 -8.12 -4.75 -5.99
CA LEU A 66 -7.85 -3.47 -5.34
C LEU A 66 -7.13 -2.53 -6.30
N SER A 67 -7.55 -1.28 -6.29
CA SER A 67 -6.82 -0.19 -6.92
C SER A 67 -6.56 0.89 -5.88
N ALA A 68 -5.32 1.32 -5.76
CA ALA A 68 -4.93 2.40 -4.88
C ALA A 68 -4.07 3.41 -5.63
N CYS A 69 -4.25 4.69 -5.34
CA CYS A 69 -3.41 5.73 -5.89
C CYS A 69 -2.97 6.69 -4.78
N GLN A 70 -1.76 7.19 -4.93
CA GLN A 70 -1.22 8.27 -4.11
C GLN A 70 -0.72 9.35 -5.02
N ILE A 71 -1.26 10.56 -4.86
CA ILE A 71 -0.84 11.74 -5.58
C ILE A 71 -0.35 12.74 -4.54
N GLY A 72 0.83 13.29 -4.76
CA GLY A 72 1.43 14.30 -3.89
C GLY A 72 2.02 15.44 -4.70
N LYS A 73 2.04 16.63 -4.12
CA LYS A 73 2.74 17.80 -4.65
C LYS A 73 3.93 18.10 -3.76
N LYS A 74 5.07 18.36 -4.37
CA LYS A 74 6.27 18.78 -3.66
C LYS A 74 6.05 20.14 -3.02
N GLU A 75 6.33 20.22 -1.73
CA GLU A 75 6.32 21.48 -1.00
C GLU A 75 7.55 21.61 -0.12
N GLN A 76 8.00 22.84 0.07
CA GLN A 76 9.10 23.11 0.99
C GLN A 76 8.61 22.93 2.44
N ILE A 77 9.40 22.20 3.21
CA ILE A 77 9.14 21.99 4.63
C ILE A 77 9.43 23.29 5.39
N SER A 78 8.45 23.76 6.15
CA SER A 78 8.63 24.84 7.11
C SER A 78 7.88 24.55 8.40
N THR A 79 8.37 25.05 9.52
CA THR A 79 7.73 24.87 10.84
C THR A 79 6.28 25.35 10.83
N LYS A 80 6.01 26.47 10.17
CA LYS A 80 4.64 27.01 10.02
C LYS A 80 3.72 26.03 9.29
N LYS A 81 4.15 25.44 8.19
CA LYS A 81 3.35 24.45 7.42
C LYS A 81 3.13 23.16 8.22
N LEU A 82 4.11 22.72 8.99
CA LEU A 82 3.94 21.55 9.86
C LEU A 82 2.87 21.80 10.93
N PHE A 83 2.91 22.94 11.60
CA PHE A 83 1.88 23.32 12.57
C PHE A 83 0.50 23.45 11.92
N GLN A 84 0.39 24.10 10.77
CA GLN A 84 -0.86 24.19 10.03
C GLN A 84 -1.45 22.81 9.71
N ASN A 85 -0.63 21.88 9.23
CA ASN A 85 -1.08 20.52 8.92
C ASN A 85 -1.47 19.74 10.17
N PHE A 86 -0.74 19.92 11.26
CA PHE A 86 -1.10 19.31 12.56
C PHE A 86 -2.47 19.75 13.04
N PHE A 87 -2.78 21.04 13.00
CA PHE A 87 -4.08 21.56 13.42
C PHE A 87 -5.20 21.29 12.40
N LYS A 88 -4.87 21.22 11.12
CA LYS A 88 -5.83 20.90 10.05
C LYS A 88 -6.30 19.45 10.11
N HIS A 89 -5.44 18.54 10.56
CA HIS A 89 -5.71 17.10 10.63
C HIS A 89 -5.53 16.54 12.04
N PRO A 90 -6.22 17.08 13.05
CA PRO A 90 -6.08 16.60 14.41
C PRO A 90 -6.61 15.17 14.49
N MET A 91 -5.91 14.34 15.27
CA MET A 91 -6.33 12.97 15.57
C MET A 91 -6.54 12.07 14.32
N MET A 92 -5.89 12.38 13.20
CA MET A 92 -6.03 11.62 11.96
C MET A 92 -5.72 10.12 12.17
N THR A 93 -4.69 9.81 12.95
CA THR A 93 -4.30 8.44 13.28
C THR A 93 -5.42 7.69 14.00
N ILE A 94 -6.10 8.31 14.94
CA ILE A 94 -7.21 7.68 15.69
C ILE A 94 -8.39 7.43 14.76
N LYS A 95 -8.75 8.40 13.90
CA LYS A 95 -9.81 8.23 12.91
C LYS A 95 -9.53 7.07 11.96
N ILE A 96 -8.29 6.94 11.48
CA ILE A 96 -7.87 5.85 10.60
C ILE A 96 -7.97 4.50 11.33
N ILE A 97 -7.48 4.41 12.56
CA ILE A 97 -7.54 3.18 13.35
C ILE A 97 -8.99 2.75 13.58
N MET A 98 -9.86 3.67 13.98
CA MET A 98 -11.28 3.38 14.16
C MET A 98 -11.95 2.93 12.85
N ALA A 99 -11.67 3.60 11.74
CA ALA A 99 -12.21 3.22 10.44
C ALA A 99 -11.77 1.80 10.01
N ILE A 100 -10.51 1.45 10.21
CA ILE A 100 -9.98 0.10 9.91
C ILE A 100 -10.71 -0.97 10.75
N HIS A 101 -10.91 -0.74 12.04
CA HIS A 101 -11.60 -1.70 12.90
C HIS A 101 -13.09 -1.81 12.56
N PHE A 102 -13.71 -0.69 12.23
CA PHE A 102 -15.12 -0.67 11.80
C PHE A 102 -15.32 -1.47 10.51
N GLU A 103 -14.49 -1.26 9.49
CA GLU A 103 -14.57 -2.04 8.24
C GLU A 103 -14.24 -3.53 8.47
N ALA A 104 -13.28 -3.85 9.32
CA ALA A 104 -12.99 -5.24 9.67
C ALA A 104 -14.19 -5.93 10.33
N LEU A 105 -14.88 -5.24 11.25
CA LEU A 105 -16.11 -5.74 11.87
C LEU A 105 -17.24 -5.94 10.86
N ARG A 106 -17.37 -4.99 9.92
CA ARG A 106 -18.37 -5.05 8.85
C ARG A 106 -18.13 -6.25 7.91
N LEU A 107 -16.87 -6.50 7.54
CA LEU A 107 -16.48 -7.66 6.73
C LEU A 107 -16.76 -8.97 7.47
N TRP A 108 -16.43 -9.02 8.76
CA TRP A 108 -16.72 -10.19 9.59
C TRP A 108 -18.23 -10.48 9.67
N LYS A 109 -19.07 -9.46 9.88
CA LYS A 109 -20.54 -9.60 9.84
C LYS A 109 -21.07 -10.11 8.49
N LYS A 110 -20.39 -9.77 7.39
CA LYS A 110 -20.72 -10.25 6.04
C LYS A 110 -20.25 -11.70 5.77
N GLY A 111 -19.63 -12.36 6.75
CA GLY A 111 -19.18 -13.74 6.63
C GLY A 111 -17.94 -13.94 5.78
N VAL A 112 -17.15 -12.89 5.55
CA VAL A 112 -15.89 -13.01 4.81
C VAL A 112 -14.92 -13.90 5.58
N LYS A 113 -14.42 -14.95 4.93
CA LYS A 113 -13.51 -15.93 5.55
C LYS A 113 -12.17 -15.30 5.89
N LEU A 114 -11.65 -15.61 7.08
CA LEU A 114 -10.33 -15.19 7.51
C LEU A 114 -9.26 -16.07 6.89
N VAL A 115 -8.33 -15.48 6.17
CA VAL A 115 -7.16 -16.16 5.63
C VAL A 115 -6.10 -16.33 6.72
N LYS A 116 -5.68 -17.57 6.99
CA LYS A 116 -4.65 -17.84 8.00
C LYS A 116 -3.28 -17.32 7.53
N LYS A 117 -2.56 -16.69 8.45
CA LYS A 117 -1.19 -16.25 8.22
C LYS A 117 -0.27 -17.48 8.03
N ASN A 118 0.36 -17.58 6.88
CA ASN A 118 1.46 -18.52 6.70
C ASN A 118 2.71 -17.97 7.41
N SER A 119 3.14 -18.60 8.48
CA SER A 119 4.14 -18.06 9.44
C SER A 119 5.58 -18.03 8.92
N LYS A 120 5.83 -18.43 7.66
CA LYS A 120 7.19 -18.61 7.12
C LYS A 120 7.54 -17.66 5.97
N VAL A 121 7.39 -16.36 6.16
CA VAL A 121 8.10 -15.42 5.27
C VAL A 121 9.46 -15.12 5.90
N LYS A 122 10.48 -15.91 5.55
CA LYS A 122 11.85 -15.75 6.05
C LYS A 122 12.59 -14.54 5.43
N ASN A 123 12.17 -14.06 4.28
CA ASN A 123 12.83 -12.96 3.57
C ASN A 123 11.88 -11.80 3.34
N ASN A 124 12.26 -10.62 3.85
CA ASN A 124 11.51 -9.38 3.67
C ASN A 124 11.91 -8.61 2.39
N LEU A 125 12.69 -9.24 1.52
CA LEU A 125 13.23 -8.62 0.31
C LEU A 125 12.91 -9.48 -0.91
N SER A 126 12.42 -8.86 -1.98
CA SER A 126 12.29 -9.46 -3.30
C SER A 126 12.95 -8.57 -4.33
N VAL A 127 13.82 -9.16 -5.14
CA VAL A 127 14.40 -8.51 -6.33
C VAL A 127 13.66 -9.08 -7.53
N GLU A 128 12.95 -8.24 -8.24
CA GLU A 128 12.24 -8.61 -9.46
C GLU A 128 13.13 -8.27 -10.68
N LYS A 129 13.18 -9.15 -11.67
CA LYS A 129 13.99 -8.95 -12.88
C LYS A 129 13.19 -8.30 -13.99
#